data_74d77fb01633ab39792dfe7db083aa48
#
_entry.id   74d77fb01633ab39792dfe7db083aa48
#
_cell.length_a   1.000
_cell.length_b   1.000
_cell.length_c   1.000
_cell.angle_alpha   90.00
_cell.angle_beta   90.00
_cell.angle_gamma   90.00
#
_symmetry.space_group_name_H-M   'P 1'
#
loop_
_entity.id
_entity.type
_entity.pdbx_description
1 polymer ?
#
loop_
_entity_poly.entity_id
_entity_poly.type
_entity_poly.pdbx_seq_one_letter_code
_entity_poly.pdbx_strand_id
1 'polypeptide(L)'
;MSHVKDERICNSVERPVFMRVFLDSPEPASSFAKPAPPPPRFEPRRGGVFSRALNALGEGLRRHQRLIQRGQWVIVFVYLVLLAVPAFLPLPGRLAHILDNLTLFAQFAFWGIWWPFVLLSMVLFGRAWCGLFCPEGTLTEAVSRFGRGHAIPRWITWRGWPFAAFALTTIYGQMVSVYQYPKPALLILGGSTFGAIVIGYLYGRNHRVWCRYLCPVNGVFGVLAKLAPVHFGVDEEAWALSRRSSNAGVRMVNCAPLVAIKTMRGTSECHMCGRCSGFRGAISLAPRSPNHEIVDVAGTAPKPWESVLIVFGLMGIASGAFHWSVSPWFIALKQTVAGWLIDHQMMWPLRLQPPWWILTDYPALNDQMTFLDGATLLAYIGATALAIGVPVSFCLWLAARGLGPSPGPRFHHFAQSLIPVAGCGVFLGLSAITVTMLRTEGLGLGFIGPLRASLLGGAALWTIVLGWRIAGLATASLLRRCAATLSIAVAAMIGAASWIMLFWVWQ
;
A
#
# COMPACT_ATOMS: atom_id res chain seq x y z
N MET A 1 30.55 -22.43 -24.79
CA MET A 1 29.30 -21.93 -25.41
C MET A 1 28.11 -22.08 -24.49
N SER A 2 28.08 -21.40 -23.32
CA SER A 2 26.94 -21.53 -22.36
C SER A 2 26.70 -20.27 -21.49
N HIS A 3 27.20 -19.10 -21.87
CA HIS A 3 27.08 -17.87 -21.03
C HIS A 3 26.16 -16.79 -21.57
N VAL A 4 25.40 -17.02 -22.64
CA VAL A 4 24.54 -15.98 -23.28
C VAL A 4 23.09 -16.00 -22.79
N LYS A 5 22.66 -17.03 -22.06
CA LYS A 5 21.23 -17.19 -21.67
C LYS A 5 20.78 -16.40 -20.43
N ASP A 6 21.69 -15.94 -19.57
CA ASP A 6 21.30 -15.31 -18.28
C ASP A 6 21.19 -13.77 -18.32
N GLU A 7 21.68 -13.10 -19.35
CA GLU A 7 21.48 -11.63 -19.48
C GLU A 7 20.03 -11.22 -19.74
N ARG A 8 19.19 -12.14 -20.17
CA ARG A 8 17.79 -11.85 -20.54
C ARG A 8 16.84 -11.66 -19.37
N ILE A 9 17.18 -12.13 -18.19
CA ILE A 9 16.24 -12.13 -17.04
C ILE A 9 16.19 -10.77 -16.32
N CYS A 10 17.28 -10.00 -16.35
CA CYS A 10 17.28 -8.65 -15.77
C CYS A 10 17.12 -7.52 -16.79
N ASN A 11 17.32 -7.78 -18.07
CA ASN A 11 17.29 -6.75 -19.12
C ASN A 11 16.06 -6.79 -20.03
N SER A 12 15.32 -7.87 -20.02
CA SER A 12 14.09 -7.99 -20.79
C SER A 12 13.13 -8.90 -20.03
N VAL A 13 12.10 -8.32 -19.46
CA VAL A 13 10.80 -8.98 -19.57
C VAL A 13 10.42 -8.79 -21.04
N GLU A 14 11.08 -9.52 -21.95
CA GLU A 14 10.47 -9.80 -23.24
C GLU A 14 9.16 -10.50 -22.90
N ARG A 15 8.07 -9.82 -23.21
CA ARG A 15 6.73 -10.38 -23.10
C ARG A 15 6.77 -11.69 -23.86
N PRO A 16 6.30 -12.80 -23.27
CA PRO A 16 6.23 -14.06 -23.99
C PRO A 16 5.48 -13.82 -25.30
N VAL A 17 5.93 -14.43 -26.38
CA VAL A 17 5.42 -14.26 -27.75
C VAL A 17 3.89 -14.36 -27.84
N PHE A 18 3.26 -15.07 -26.92
CA PHE A 18 1.80 -15.17 -26.80
C PHE A 18 1.10 -13.85 -26.38
N MET A 19 1.80 -12.90 -25.81
CA MET A 19 1.22 -11.60 -25.42
C MET A 19 1.21 -10.59 -26.58
N ARG A 20 1.96 -10.84 -27.65
CA ARG A 20 1.94 -10.03 -28.89
C ARG A 20 0.63 -10.18 -29.66
N VAL A 21 0.02 -11.35 -29.65
CA VAL A 21 -1.15 -11.65 -30.50
C VAL A 21 -2.45 -11.00 -29.98
N PHE A 22 -2.54 -10.62 -28.71
CA PHE A 22 -3.76 -10.02 -28.13
C PHE A 22 -3.69 -8.49 -27.90
N LEU A 23 -2.55 -7.85 -28.14
CA LEU A 23 -2.38 -6.40 -27.95
C LEU A 23 -2.09 -5.64 -29.27
N ASP A 24 -1.88 -6.34 -30.37
CA ASP A 24 -1.68 -5.78 -31.71
C ASP A 24 -2.96 -5.80 -32.56
N SER A 25 -4.11 -5.57 -31.96
CA SER A 25 -5.25 -5.06 -32.73
C SER A 25 -4.89 -3.63 -33.13
N PRO A 26 -4.84 -3.27 -34.40
CA PRO A 26 -4.63 -1.89 -34.81
C PRO A 26 -5.82 -1.07 -34.31
N GLU A 27 -5.62 -0.26 -33.26
CA GLU A 27 -6.56 0.82 -32.98
C GLU A 27 -6.57 1.74 -34.21
N PRO A 28 -7.75 2.15 -34.68
CA PRO A 28 -7.81 3.12 -35.78
C PRO A 28 -7.09 4.38 -35.33
N ALA A 29 -6.11 4.80 -36.11
CA ALA A 29 -5.36 6.01 -35.92
C ALA A 29 -6.29 7.21 -35.78
N SER A 30 -6.61 7.59 -34.54
CA SER A 30 -7.21 8.88 -34.23
C SER A 30 -6.12 9.93 -34.36
N SER A 31 -6.16 10.64 -35.47
CA SER A 31 -5.36 11.83 -35.76
C SER A 31 -5.47 12.86 -34.65
N PHE A 32 -4.29 13.49 -34.34
CA PHE A 32 -4.15 14.74 -33.56
C PHE A 32 -4.25 14.68 -32.03
N ALA A 33 -3.49 13.82 -31.39
CA ALA A 33 -2.92 14.19 -30.10
C ALA A 33 -1.40 14.39 -30.30
N LYS A 34 -0.89 15.62 -30.10
CA LYS A 34 0.55 15.84 -29.97
C LYS A 34 1.08 14.81 -28.97
N PRO A 35 2.15 14.07 -29.29
CA PRO A 35 2.76 13.17 -28.33
C PRO A 35 3.09 13.98 -27.07
N ALA A 36 2.67 13.45 -25.91
CA ALA A 36 3.05 14.06 -24.65
C ALA A 36 4.56 14.27 -24.61
N PRO A 37 5.05 15.45 -24.19
CA PRO A 37 6.49 15.67 -24.09
C PRO A 37 7.10 14.53 -23.27
N PRO A 38 8.27 14.02 -23.67
CA PRO A 38 8.94 12.98 -22.91
C PRO A 38 9.09 13.48 -21.48
N PRO A 39 8.78 12.62 -20.46
CA PRO A 39 8.92 13.04 -19.08
C PRO A 39 10.34 13.51 -18.81
N PRO A 40 10.51 14.50 -17.91
CA PRO A 40 11.82 15.08 -17.64
C PRO A 40 12.82 13.98 -17.31
N ARG A 41 13.97 14.03 -18.01
CA ARG A 41 15.06 13.09 -17.81
C ARG A 41 15.55 13.19 -16.38
N PHE A 42 15.87 12.07 -15.77
CA PHE A 42 16.59 12.07 -14.51
C PHE A 42 17.98 12.65 -14.77
N GLU A 43 18.19 13.91 -14.43
CA GLU A 43 19.53 14.49 -14.29
C GLU A 43 19.99 14.26 -12.86
N PRO A 44 21.02 13.44 -12.61
CA PRO A 44 21.63 13.41 -11.31
C PRO A 44 22.16 14.81 -11.01
N ARG A 45 21.53 15.53 -10.07
CA ARG A 45 22.06 16.80 -9.58
C ARG A 45 23.45 16.55 -9.02
N ARG A 46 24.46 16.70 -9.88
CA ARG A 46 25.86 16.63 -9.49
C ARG A 46 26.13 17.80 -8.56
N GLY A 47 26.35 17.53 -7.26
CA GLY A 47 27.12 18.45 -6.46
C GLY A 47 26.68 18.78 -5.04
N GLY A 48 25.45 18.52 -4.58
CA GLY A 48 25.06 18.82 -3.20
C GLY A 48 25.61 17.81 -2.18
N VAL A 49 25.96 18.26 -0.97
CA VAL A 49 26.40 17.38 0.14
C VAL A 49 25.37 16.28 0.38
N PHE A 50 24.08 16.62 0.34
CA PHE A 50 22.98 15.68 0.56
C PHE A 50 22.90 14.58 -0.52
N SER A 51 23.08 14.94 -1.80
CA SER A 51 23.12 13.96 -2.90
C SER A 51 24.30 12.98 -2.76
N ARG A 52 25.47 13.48 -2.35
CA ARG A 52 26.65 12.64 -2.10
C ARG A 52 26.41 11.68 -0.92
N ALA A 53 25.80 12.16 0.15
CA ALA A 53 25.45 11.35 1.31
C ALA A 53 24.46 10.23 0.97
N LEU A 54 23.43 10.54 0.17
CA LEU A 54 22.48 9.52 -0.30
C LEU A 54 23.14 8.48 -1.20
N ASN A 55 24.01 8.91 -2.12
CA ASN A 55 24.75 7.97 -2.97
C ASN A 55 25.66 7.06 -2.12
N ALA A 56 26.38 7.63 -1.15
CA ALA A 56 27.20 6.86 -0.20
C ALA A 56 26.32 5.86 0.61
N LEU A 57 25.12 6.27 1.02
CA LEU A 57 24.16 5.38 1.69
C LEU A 57 23.74 4.23 0.75
N GLY A 58 23.41 4.52 -0.51
CA GLY A 58 23.07 3.50 -1.50
C GLY A 58 24.19 2.48 -1.70
N GLU A 59 25.44 2.95 -1.82
CA GLU A 59 26.63 2.10 -1.88
C GLU A 59 26.85 1.31 -0.58
N GLY A 60 26.61 1.94 0.58
CA GLY A 60 26.65 1.29 1.89
C GLY A 60 25.65 0.14 1.97
N LEU A 61 24.40 0.36 1.54
CA LEU A 61 23.37 -0.70 1.46
C LEU A 61 23.86 -1.87 0.59
N ARG A 62 24.47 -1.58 -0.55
CA ARG A 62 25.03 -2.62 -1.43
C ARG A 62 26.15 -3.40 -0.77
N ARG A 63 27.10 -2.72 -0.12
CA ARG A 63 28.28 -3.35 0.49
C ARG A 63 27.91 -4.23 1.69
N HIS A 64 26.92 -3.80 2.48
CA HIS A 64 26.55 -4.47 3.73
C HIS A 64 25.35 -5.43 3.59
N GLN A 65 25.11 -5.98 2.41
CA GLN A 65 23.97 -6.90 2.15
C GLN A 65 23.96 -8.11 3.10
N ARG A 66 25.12 -8.66 3.47
CA ARG A 66 25.20 -9.78 4.43
C ARG A 66 24.76 -9.38 5.84
N LEU A 67 25.12 -8.16 6.27
CA LEU A 67 24.68 -7.64 7.57
C LEU A 67 23.18 -7.38 7.57
N ILE A 68 22.65 -6.78 6.49
CA ILE A 68 21.21 -6.56 6.30
C ILE A 68 20.47 -7.90 6.36
N GLN A 69 20.95 -8.94 5.68
CA GLN A 69 20.34 -10.28 5.73
C GLN A 69 20.35 -10.88 7.14
N ARG A 70 21.43 -10.71 7.91
CA ARG A 70 21.45 -11.15 9.32
C ARG A 70 20.40 -10.42 10.15
N GLY A 71 20.32 -9.08 10.02
CA GLY A 71 19.31 -8.28 10.68
C GLY A 71 17.88 -8.69 10.28
N GLN A 72 17.65 -9.00 9.01
CA GLN A 72 16.36 -9.51 8.53
C GLN A 72 15.95 -10.82 9.24
N TRP A 73 16.90 -11.75 9.46
CA TRP A 73 16.60 -12.99 10.18
C TRP A 73 16.29 -12.77 11.66
N VAL A 74 16.92 -11.80 12.31
CA VAL A 74 16.56 -11.40 13.68
C VAL A 74 15.10 -10.88 13.70
N ILE A 75 14.74 -10.03 12.74
CA ILE A 75 13.37 -9.52 12.63
C ILE A 75 12.37 -10.64 12.34
N VAL A 76 12.71 -11.60 11.47
CA VAL A 76 11.88 -12.80 11.22
C VAL A 76 11.66 -13.58 12.51
N PHE A 77 12.72 -13.80 13.28
CA PHE A 77 12.60 -14.51 14.56
C PHE A 77 11.69 -13.79 15.54
N VAL A 78 11.92 -12.48 15.75
CA VAL A 78 11.08 -11.65 16.64
C VAL A 78 9.62 -11.65 16.15
N TYR A 79 9.41 -11.50 14.85
CA TYR A 79 8.07 -11.54 14.24
C TYR A 79 7.36 -12.87 14.52
N LEU A 80 8.04 -14.00 14.30
CA LEU A 80 7.44 -15.32 14.53
C LEU A 80 7.15 -15.58 16.00
N VAL A 81 8.02 -15.16 16.92
CA VAL A 81 7.80 -15.27 18.36
C VAL A 81 6.59 -14.44 18.79
N LEU A 82 6.54 -13.15 18.43
CA LEU A 82 5.44 -12.26 18.81
C LEU A 82 4.10 -12.65 18.13
N LEU A 83 4.14 -13.33 17.00
CA LEU A 83 2.95 -13.79 16.31
C LEU A 83 2.44 -15.13 16.85
N ALA A 84 3.33 -16.11 17.07
CA ALA A 84 2.94 -17.45 17.41
C ALA A 84 2.71 -17.63 18.94
N VAL A 85 3.65 -17.16 19.78
CA VAL A 85 3.58 -17.43 21.23
C VAL A 85 2.30 -16.88 21.87
N PRO A 86 1.85 -15.63 21.63
CA PRO A 86 0.64 -15.10 22.22
C PRO A 86 -0.63 -15.86 21.86
N ALA A 87 -0.67 -16.52 20.69
CA ALA A 87 -1.83 -17.28 20.24
C ALA A 87 -2.13 -18.54 21.10
N PHE A 88 -1.12 -19.02 21.83
CA PHE A 88 -1.21 -20.19 22.73
C PHE A 88 -1.21 -19.82 24.20
N LEU A 89 -1.05 -18.54 24.54
CA LEU A 89 -1.17 -18.05 25.91
C LEU A 89 -2.62 -17.74 26.28
N PRO A 90 -2.96 -17.76 27.59
CA PRO A 90 -4.24 -17.25 28.05
C PRO A 90 -4.40 -15.77 27.71
N LEU A 91 -5.64 -15.34 27.50
CA LEU A 91 -5.94 -13.94 27.24
C LEU A 91 -5.61 -13.08 28.46
N PRO A 92 -5.14 -11.84 28.27
CA PRO A 92 -4.77 -10.95 29.35
C PRO A 92 -5.94 -10.63 30.26
N GLY A 93 -5.68 -10.56 31.57
CA GLY A 93 -6.65 -10.09 32.54
C GLY A 93 -6.90 -8.58 32.43
N ARG A 94 -7.98 -8.09 33.04
CA ARG A 94 -8.37 -6.66 32.97
C ARG A 94 -7.35 -5.68 33.58
N LEU A 95 -6.46 -6.16 34.45
CA LEU A 95 -5.42 -5.36 35.12
C LEU A 95 -4.03 -5.55 34.48
N ALA A 96 -3.93 -6.27 33.38
CA ALA A 96 -2.66 -6.49 32.70
C ALA A 96 -2.21 -5.22 31.97
N HIS A 97 -0.91 -4.93 32.03
CA HIS A 97 -0.25 -3.81 31.33
C HIS A 97 0.56 -4.28 30.13
N ILE A 98 0.93 -3.35 29.24
CA ILE A 98 1.67 -3.67 28.01
C ILE A 98 3.01 -4.35 28.31
N LEU A 99 3.71 -3.94 29.38
CA LEU A 99 5.06 -4.43 29.66
C LEU A 99 5.09 -5.71 30.52
N ASP A 100 4.00 -6.09 31.15
CA ASP A 100 3.92 -7.29 32.01
C ASP A 100 3.23 -8.48 31.33
N ASN A 101 2.62 -8.25 30.17
CA ASN A 101 1.89 -9.29 29.45
C ASN A 101 2.32 -9.38 27.98
N LEU A 102 2.86 -10.54 27.58
CA LEU A 102 3.38 -10.76 26.24
C LEU A 102 2.31 -10.59 25.13
N THR A 103 1.04 -10.92 25.42
CA THR A 103 -0.05 -10.75 24.44
C THR A 103 -0.33 -9.28 24.18
N LEU A 104 -0.44 -8.45 25.25
CA LEU A 104 -0.61 -7.01 25.11
C LEU A 104 0.61 -6.34 24.48
N PHE A 105 1.82 -6.80 24.85
CA PHE A 105 3.05 -6.33 24.24
C PHE A 105 3.09 -6.62 22.73
N ALA A 106 2.73 -7.84 22.31
CA ALA A 106 2.68 -8.21 20.89
C ALA A 106 1.62 -7.39 20.13
N GLN A 107 0.44 -7.18 20.73
CA GLN A 107 -0.59 -6.30 20.17
C GLN A 107 -0.08 -4.88 19.97
N PHE A 108 0.52 -4.30 21.00
CA PHE A 108 1.10 -2.95 20.93
C PHE A 108 2.24 -2.88 19.92
N ALA A 109 3.14 -3.88 19.92
CA ALA A 109 4.24 -3.95 18.97
C ALA A 109 3.74 -4.00 17.51
N PHE A 110 2.77 -4.88 17.19
CA PHE A 110 2.27 -5.01 15.82
C PHE A 110 1.37 -3.83 15.41
N TRP A 111 0.33 -3.56 16.18
CA TRP A 111 -0.72 -2.63 15.76
C TRP A 111 -0.45 -1.20 16.21
N GLY A 112 0.20 -1.05 17.37
CA GLY A 112 0.53 0.26 17.92
C GLY A 112 1.79 0.88 17.36
N ILE A 113 2.83 0.11 17.05
CA ILE A 113 4.12 0.63 16.58
C ILE A 113 4.38 0.24 15.13
N TRP A 114 4.42 -1.06 14.83
CA TRP A 114 4.90 -1.58 13.56
C TRP A 114 4.11 -1.04 12.36
N TRP A 115 2.80 -1.19 12.33
CA TRP A 115 2.00 -0.77 11.18
C TRP A 115 1.98 0.75 10.95
N PRO A 116 1.76 1.62 11.96
CA PRO A 116 1.90 3.07 11.76
C PRO A 116 3.29 3.48 11.27
N PHE A 117 4.36 2.90 11.86
CA PHE A 117 5.73 3.18 11.43
C PHE A 117 5.99 2.73 10.00
N VAL A 118 5.51 1.54 9.59
CA VAL A 118 5.66 1.04 8.23
C VAL A 118 5.02 1.98 7.21
N LEU A 119 3.77 2.44 7.46
CA LEU A 119 3.11 3.39 6.56
C LEU A 119 3.88 4.71 6.45
N LEU A 120 4.33 5.26 7.57
CA LEU A 120 5.13 6.48 7.58
C LEU A 120 6.45 6.28 6.82
N SER A 121 7.10 5.14 6.99
CA SER A 121 8.34 4.81 6.28
C SER A 121 8.18 4.75 4.77
N MET A 122 6.98 4.33 4.26
CA MET A 122 6.69 4.36 2.82
C MET A 122 6.70 5.77 2.26
N VAL A 123 6.14 6.73 3.00
CA VAL A 123 6.09 8.14 2.59
C VAL A 123 7.47 8.80 2.66
N LEU A 124 8.29 8.45 3.66
CA LEU A 124 9.60 9.08 3.88
C LEU A 124 10.73 8.45 3.08
N PHE A 125 10.76 7.12 3.00
CA PHE A 125 11.89 6.36 2.45
C PHE A 125 11.51 5.43 1.29
N GLY A 126 10.29 5.58 0.76
CA GLY A 126 9.76 4.63 -0.21
C GLY A 126 9.61 3.24 0.41
N ARG A 127 9.67 2.19 -0.40
CA ARG A 127 9.48 0.81 0.06
C ARG A 127 10.74 0.21 0.73
N ALA A 128 11.51 1.04 1.46
CA ALA A 128 12.70 0.60 2.19
C ALA A 128 12.38 -0.50 3.21
N TRP A 129 11.23 -0.41 3.89
CA TRP A 129 10.74 -1.48 4.76
C TRP A 129 10.69 -2.83 4.03
N CYS A 130 10.08 -2.89 2.84
CA CYS A 130 9.96 -4.13 2.05
C CYS A 130 11.32 -4.72 1.67
N GLY A 131 12.34 -3.86 1.45
CA GLY A 131 13.67 -4.28 1.06
C GLY A 131 14.57 -4.69 2.19
N LEU A 132 14.43 -4.05 3.37
CA LEU A 132 15.41 -4.13 4.46
C LEU A 132 14.89 -4.86 5.71
N PHE A 133 13.57 -4.81 5.98
CA PHE A 133 13.04 -5.24 7.28
C PHE A 133 11.89 -6.25 7.20
N CYS A 134 11.18 -6.35 6.05
CA CYS A 134 9.97 -7.16 5.93
C CYS A 134 10.24 -8.66 6.14
N PRO A 135 9.61 -9.31 7.16
CA PRO A 135 9.81 -10.73 7.43
C PRO A 135 9.30 -11.63 6.30
N GLU A 136 8.10 -11.37 5.75
CA GLU A 136 7.56 -12.13 4.62
C GLU A 136 8.45 -12.01 3.38
N GLY A 137 8.99 -10.78 3.12
CA GLY A 137 9.92 -10.56 2.02
C GLY A 137 11.20 -11.36 2.17
N THR A 138 11.69 -11.54 3.40
CA THR A 138 12.88 -12.35 3.70
C THR A 138 12.60 -13.84 3.54
N LEU A 139 11.50 -14.32 4.10
CA LEU A 139 11.10 -15.73 4.02
C LEU A 139 10.82 -16.17 2.59
N THR A 140 10.02 -15.41 1.82
CA THR A 140 9.74 -15.75 0.43
C THR A 140 11.01 -15.76 -0.43
N GLU A 141 11.95 -14.82 -0.21
CA GLU A 141 13.23 -14.83 -0.91
C GLU A 141 14.12 -16.01 -0.52
N ALA A 142 14.20 -16.32 0.78
CA ALA A 142 15.01 -17.45 1.25
C ALA A 142 14.54 -18.76 0.66
N VAL A 143 13.23 -19.02 0.70
CA VAL A 143 12.63 -20.25 0.15
C VAL A 143 12.73 -20.30 -1.37
N SER A 144 12.63 -19.16 -2.06
CA SER A 144 12.72 -19.08 -3.52
C SER A 144 14.08 -19.50 -4.07
N ARG A 145 15.13 -19.55 -3.24
CA ARG A 145 16.45 -20.08 -3.65
C ARG A 145 16.38 -21.58 -3.96
N PHE A 146 15.50 -22.29 -3.27
CA PHE A 146 15.24 -23.71 -3.47
C PHE A 146 13.97 -23.94 -4.31
N GLY A 147 13.39 -22.84 -4.83
CA GLY A 147 12.12 -22.87 -5.53
C GLY A 147 12.17 -23.62 -6.86
N ARG A 148 11.03 -24.23 -7.22
CA ARG A 148 10.86 -24.97 -8.48
C ARG A 148 10.89 -24.06 -9.71
N GLY A 149 10.55 -22.77 -9.55
CA GLY A 149 10.59 -21.77 -10.62
C GLY A 149 9.62 -22.05 -11.76
N HIS A 150 8.43 -22.56 -11.43
CA HIS A 150 7.36 -22.70 -12.41
C HIS A 150 6.96 -21.38 -13.03
N ALA A 151 6.40 -21.42 -14.24
CA ALA A 151 5.85 -20.23 -14.88
C ALA A 151 4.74 -19.62 -14.02
N ILE A 152 4.78 -18.30 -13.82
CA ILE A 152 3.80 -17.60 -12.99
C ILE A 152 2.44 -17.59 -13.72
N PRO A 153 1.39 -18.20 -13.16
CA PRO A 153 0.09 -18.29 -13.81
C PRO A 153 -0.59 -16.91 -13.89
N ARG A 154 -1.47 -16.76 -14.88
CA ARG A 154 -2.15 -15.47 -15.16
C ARG A 154 -2.98 -14.94 -13.99
N TRP A 155 -3.57 -15.81 -13.17
CA TRP A 155 -4.33 -15.38 -12.01
C TRP A 155 -3.45 -14.68 -10.96
N ILE A 156 -2.19 -15.09 -10.77
CA ILE A 156 -1.24 -14.41 -9.88
C ILE A 156 -0.88 -13.00 -10.41
N THR A 157 -0.75 -12.86 -11.72
CA THR A 157 -0.35 -11.58 -12.34
C THR A 157 -1.53 -10.63 -12.60
N TRP A 158 -2.74 -10.98 -12.14
CA TRP A 158 -3.91 -10.14 -12.29
C TRP A 158 -3.72 -8.78 -11.59
N ARG A 159 -3.94 -7.72 -12.32
CA ARG A 159 -3.67 -6.34 -11.85
C ARG A 159 -4.60 -5.86 -10.72
N GLY A 160 -5.72 -6.54 -10.50
CA GLY A 160 -6.67 -6.22 -9.44
C GLY A 160 -6.28 -6.74 -8.05
N TRP A 161 -5.29 -7.65 -7.94
CA TRP A 161 -4.87 -8.21 -6.65
C TRP A 161 -4.55 -7.17 -5.57
N PRO A 162 -3.85 -6.04 -5.86
CA PRO A 162 -3.57 -5.05 -4.83
C PRO A 162 -4.81 -4.48 -4.14
N PHE A 163 -5.91 -4.32 -4.88
CA PHE A 163 -7.19 -3.91 -4.32
C PHE A 163 -7.92 -5.07 -3.63
N ALA A 164 -8.06 -6.21 -4.32
CA ALA A 164 -8.81 -7.36 -3.80
C ALA A 164 -8.21 -7.90 -2.49
N ALA A 165 -6.89 -8.09 -2.45
CA ALA A 165 -6.21 -8.58 -1.26
C ALA A 165 -6.31 -7.58 -0.10
N PHE A 166 -6.16 -6.28 -0.35
CA PHE A 166 -6.37 -5.24 0.66
C PHE A 166 -7.81 -5.27 1.19
N ALA A 167 -8.81 -5.30 0.32
CA ALA A 167 -10.22 -5.32 0.72
C ALA A 167 -10.55 -6.56 1.56
N LEU A 168 -10.16 -7.74 1.08
CA LEU A 168 -10.41 -9.01 1.77
C LEU A 168 -9.75 -9.04 3.14
N THR A 169 -8.46 -8.69 3.25
CA THR A 169 -7.76 -8.73 4.55
C THR A 169 -8.26 -7.66 5.50
N THR A 170 -8.64 -6.48 5.02
CA THR A 170 -9.18 -5.41 5.86
C THR A 170 -10.56 -5.80 6.42
N ILE A 171 -11.47 -6.25 5.57
CA ILE A 171 -12.83 -6.65 5.99
C ILE A 171 -12.77 -7.87 6.90
N TYR A 172 -12.07 -8.92 6.49
CA TYR A 172 -11.94 -10.13 7.28
C TYR A 172 -11.24 -9.87 8.62
N GLY A 173 -10.25 -8.99 8.65
CA GLY A 173 -9.59 -8.57 9.89
C GLY A 173 -10.57 -7.94 10.91
N GLN A 174 -11.57 -7.18 10.43
CA GLN A 174 -12.62 -6.63 11.30
C GLN A 174 -13.57 -7.72 11.80
N MET A 175 -13.95 -8.66 10.92
CA MET A 175 -14.86 -9.75 11.26
C MET A 175 -14.32 -10.64 12.39
N VAL A 176 -13.01 -10.86 12.43
CA VAL A 176 -12.36 -11.72 13.44
C VAL A 176 -11.66 -10.93 14.54
N SER A 177 -11.83 -9.60 14.60
CA SER A 177 -11.19 -8.69 15.57
C SER A 177 -9.66 -8.89 15.65
N VAL A 178 -8.99 -8.86 14.49
CA VAL A 178 -7.54 -9.14 14.37
C VAL A 178 -6.66 -8.22 15.22
N TYR A 179 -7.14 -7.02 15.50
CA TYR A 179 -6.41 -6.03 16.32
C TYR A 179 -6.47 -6.35 17.83
N GLN A 180 -7.45 -7.17 18.26
CA GLN A 180 -7.71 -7.44 19.67
C GLN A 180 -7.23 -8.83 20.09
N TYR A 181 -7.26 -9.81 19.18
CA TYR A 181 -7.03 -11.21 19.55
C TYR A 181 -5.81 -11.82 18.81
N PRO A 182 -4.95 -12.56 19.55
CA PRO A 182 -3.74 -13.13 18.98
C PRO A 182 -3.98 -14.30 18.01
N LYS A 183 -5.04 -15.11 18.22
CA LYS A 183 -5.38 -16.22 17.30
C LYS A 183 -5.77 -15.72 15.90
N PRO A 184 -6.67 -14.73 15.73
CA PRO A 184 -6.92 -14.07 14.45
C PRO A 184 -5.68 -13.41 13.85
N ALA A 185 -4.82 -12.79 14.67
CA ALA A 185 -3.57 -12.23 14.18
C ALA A 185 -2.65 -13.32 13.60
N LEU A 186 -2.52 -14.47 14.30
CA LEU A 186 -1.79 -15.62 13.77
C LEU A 186 -2.42 -16.17 12.48
N LEU A 187 -3.76 -16.25 12.41
CA LEU A 187 -4.45 -16.74 11.22
C LEU A 187 -4.18 -15.85 9.99
N ILE A 188 -4.31 -14.53 10.13
CA ILE A 188 -4.17 -13.60 9.00
C ILE A 188 -2.70 -13.40 8.63
N LEU A 189 -1.86 -13.00 9.59
CA LEU A 189 -0.44 -12.72 9.33
C LEU A 189 0.35 -14.02 9.09
N GLY A 190 0.07 -15.06 9.85
CA GLY A 190 0.67 -16.39 9.67
C GLY A 190 0.23 -17.05 8.35
N GLY A 191 -1.04 -16.92 8.00
CA GLY A 191 -1.59 -17.40 6.71
C GLY A 191 -0.96 -16.67 5.53
N SER A 192 -0.80 -15.34 5.60
CA SER A 192 -0.07 -14.53 4.62
C SER A 192 1.40 -14.99 4.50
N THR A 193 2.06 -15.20 5.63
CA THR A 193 3.45 -15.70 5.68
C THR A 193 3.57 -17.09 5.06
N PHE A 194 2.65 -18.01 5.37
CA PHE A 194 2.61 -19.33 4.75
C PHE A 194 2.38 -19.24 3.24
N GLY A 195 1.44 -18.41 2.79
CA GLY A 195 1.22 -18.13 1.38
C GLY A 195 2.48 -17.59 0.69
N ALA A 196 3.22 -16.69 1.35
CA ALA A 196 4.48 -16.14 0.84
C ALA A 196 5.57 -17.21 0.68
N ILE A 197 5.64 -18.17 1.59
CA ILE A 197 6.54 -19.32 1.52
C ILE A 197 6.16 -20.24 0.36
N VAL A 198 4.88 -20.63 0.26
CA VAL A 198 4.39 -21.55 -0.79
C VAL A 198 4.58 -20.93 -2.18
N ILE A 199 4.17 -19.69 -2.40
CA ILE A 199 4.33 -19.01 -3.68
C ILE A 199 5.81 -18.78 -4.01
N GLY A 200 6.63 -18.43 -3.01
CA GLY A 200 8.07 -18.32 -3.16
C GLY A 200 8.72 -19.63 -3.61
N TYR A 201 8.30 -20.76 -3.05
CA TYR A 201 8.79 -22.08 -3.42
C TYR A 201 8.33 -22.51 -4.82
N LEU A 202 7.07 -22.31 -5.15
CA LEU A 202 6.52 -22.79 -6.43
C LEU A 202 7.00 -21.95 -7.62
N TYR A 203 6.98 -20.62 -7.50
CA TYR A 203 7.16 -19.69 -8.61
C TYR A 203 8.38 -18.80 -8.49
N GLY A 204 9.02 -18.74 -7.31
CA GLY A 204 10.25 -17.99 -7.10
C GLY A 204 11.46 -18.68 -7.72
N ARG A 205 12.42 -17.91 -8.19
CA ARG A 205 13.77 -18.31 -8.57
C ARG A 205 14.70 -17.17 -8.15
N ASN A 206 14.99 -17.09 -6.85
CA ASN A 206 15.64 -15.94 -6.24
C ASN A 206 14.82 -14.64 -6.36
N HIS A 207 13.50 -14.73 -6.60
CA HIS A 207 12.59 -13.58 -6.75
C HIS A 207 11.47 -13.60 -5.70
N ARG A 208 10.99 -12.41 -5.35
CA ARG A 208 9.90 -12.19 -4.40
C ARG A 208 8.56 -12.09 -5.14
N VAL A 209 8.09 -13.20 -5.74
CA VAL A 209 6.82 -13.23 -6.52
C VAL A 209 5.62 -12.83 -5.66
N TRP A 210 5.53 -13.34 -4.42
CA TRP A 210 4.50 -12.94 -3.46
C TRP A 210 4.43 -11.43 -3.27
N CYS A 211 5.57 -10.81 -2.94
CA CYS A 211 5.64 -9.37 -2.68
C CYS A 211 5.30 -8.53 -3.92
N ARG A 212 5.48 -9.07 -5.12
CA ARG A 212 5.18 -8.37 -6.37
C ARG A 212 3.69 -8.37 -6.70
N TYR A 213 2.99 -9.48 -6.44
CA TYR A 213 1.64 -9.68 -6.97
C TYR A 213 0.57 -9.90 -5.91
N LEU A 214 0.82 -10.67 -4.86
CA LEU A 214 -0.20 -11.19 -3.95
C LEU A 214 -0.18 -10.58 -2.55
N CYS A 215 0.92 -9.96 -2.12
CA CYS A 215 1.01 -9.35 -0.79
C CYS A 215 -0.13 -8.33 -0.58
N PRO A 216 -0.96 -8.49 0.46
CA PRO A 216 -2.15 -7.67 0.69
C PRO A 216 -1.89 -6.16 0.76
N VAL A 217 -0.73 -5.80 1.29
CA VAL A 217 -0.33 -4.39 1.46
C VAL A 217 0.52 -3.86 0.30
N ASN A 218 0.84 -4.69 -0.70
CA ASN A 218 1.68 -4.28 -1.83
C ASN A 218 1.15 -3.03 -2.54
N GLY A 219 -0.16 -2.98 -2.79
CA GLY A 219 -0.80 -1.85 -3.45
C GLY A 219 -0.70 -0.57 -2.63
N VAL A 220 -1.03 -0.64 -1.34
CA VAL A 220 -0.98 0.49 -0.41
C VAL A 220 0.44 1.05 -0.31
N PHE A 221 1.43 0.18 -0.12
CA PHE A 221 2.83 0.56 -0.05
C PHE A 221 3.34 1.16 -1.35
N GLY A 222 2.93 0.61 -2.51
CA GLY A 222 3.28 1.15 -3.82
C GLY A 222 2.71 2.54 -4.05
N VAL A 223 1.47 2.77 -3.64
CA VAL A 223 0.79 4.07 -3.74
C VAL A 223 1.47 5.12 -2.84
N LEU A 224 1.67 4.80 -1.55
CA LEU A 224 2.30 5.72 -0.59
C LEU A 224 3.76 6.03 -0.93
N ALA A 225 4.51 5.06 -1.43
CA ALA A 225 5.91 5.24 -1.81
C ALA A 225 6.10 6.28 -2.94
N LYS A 226 5.06 6.62 -3.70
CA LYS A 226 5.13 7.69 -4.71
C LYS A 226 5.45 9.05 -4.10
N LEU A 227 5.09 9.26 -2.84
CA LEU A 227 5.38 10.48 -2.08
C LEU A 227 6.82 10.58 -1.56
N ALA A 228 7.61 9.50 -1.67
CA ALA A 228 8.95 9.47 -1.08
C ALA A 228 9.90 10.47 -1.73
N PRO A 229 10.62 11.27 -0.93
CA PRO A 229 11.58 12.26 -1.41
C PRO A 229 12.91 11.66 -1.86
N VAL A 230 13.07 10.35 -1.79
CA VAL A 230 14.28 9.63 -2.18
C VAL A 230 13.94 8.45 -3.10
N HIS A 231 14.80 8.12 -4.05
CA HIS A 231 14.62 7.01 -4.97
C HIS A 231 15.95 6.52 -5.56
N PHE A 232 15.97 5.28 -6.05
CA PHE A 232 17.04 4.85 -6.94
C PHE A 232 16.76 5.36 -8.34
N GLY A 233 17.52 6.38 -8.76
CA GLY A 233 17.45 6.95 -10.10
C GLY A 233 18.31 6.18 -11.08
N VAL A 234 17.90 6.15 -12.36
CA VAL A 234 18.63 5.55 -13.47
C VAL A 234 19.07 6.65 -14.43
N ASP A 235 20.36 6.78 -14.61
CA ASP A 235 20.96 7.63 -15.62
C ASP A 235 20.96 6.86 -16.96
N GLU A 236 20.08 7.27 -17.88
CA GLU A 236 19.91 6.59 -19.19
C GLU A 236 21.15 6.76 -20.08
N GLU A 237 21.88 7.87 -19.97
CA GLU A 237 23.08 8.13 -20.76
C GLU A 237 24.25 7.26 -20.28
N ALA A 238 24.51 7.27 -18.98
CA ALA A 238 25.52 6.40 -18.38
C ALA A 238 25.22 4.91 -18.65
N TRP A 239 23.94 4.52 -18.62
CA TRP A 239 23.51 3.17 -18.99
C TRP A 239 23.83 2.84 -20.45
N ALA A 240 23.53 3.75 -21.37
CA ALA A 240 23.83 3.57 -22.82
C ALA A 240 25.34 3.50 -23.12
N LEU A 241 26.12 4.35 -22.47
CA LEU A 241 27.57 4.35 -22.59
C LEU A 241 28.20 3.05 -22.09
N SER A 242 27.74 2.55 -20.94
CA SER A 242 28.23 1.29 -20.36
C SER A 242 27.95 0.06 -21.22
N ARG A 243 26.93 0.10 -22.10
CA ARG A 243 26.66 -0.97 -23.07
C ARG A 243 27.59 -0.96 -24.26
N ARG A 244 28.10 0.21 -24.65
CA ARG A 244 29.06 0.36 -25.77
C ARG A 244 30.47 -0.06 -25.36
N SER A 245 30.83 0.13 -24.11
CA SER A 245 32.06 -0.37 -23.51
C SER A 245 31.93 -1.86 -23.22
N SER A 246 32.16 -2.67 -24.23
CA SER A 246 31.78 -4.09 -24.31
C SER A 246 32.66 -5.04 -23.51
N ASN A 247 33.37 -4.61 -22.47
CA ASN A 247 34.30 -5.53 -21.83
C ASN A 247 34.10 -5.66 -20.32
N ALA A 248 34.01 -6.92 -19.98
CA ALA A 248 34.44 -7.59 -18.79
C ALA A 248 33.67 -7.23 -17.47
N GLY A 249 33.02 -8.22 -16.92
CA GLY A 249 32.75 -8.23 -15.50
C GLY A 249 31.56 -7.38 -15.02
N VAL A 250 30.59 -7.07 -15.90
CA VAL A 250 29.34 -6.47 -15.41
C VAL A 250 28.66 -7.45 -14.48
N ARG A 251 28.72 -7.15 -13.18
CA ARG A 251 28.06 -7.95 -12.14
C ARG A 251 26.58 -8.04 -12.45
N MET A 252 26.05 -9.26 -12.54
CA MET A 252 24.61 -9.49 -12.65
C MET A 252 23.92 -9.01 -11.37
N VAL A 253 22.88 -8.19 -11.50
CA VAL A 253 22.06 -7.74 -10.40
C VAL A 253 20.75 -8.49 -10.42
N ASN A 254 20.51 -9.28 -9.37
CA ASN A 254 19.21 -9.89 -9.17
C ASN A 254 18.27 -8.90 -8.47
N CYS A 255 17.25 -8.43 -9.18
CA CYS A 255 16.18 -7.61 -8.63
C CYS A 255 15.09 -8.53 -8.04
N ALA A 256 15.13 -8.75 -6.73
CA ALA A 256 14.20 -9.65 -6.06
C ALA A 256 12.71 -9.34 -6.33
N PRO A 257 12.24 -8.06 -6.35
CA PRO A 257 10.85 -7.71 -6.65
C PRO A 257 10.51 -7.69 -8.16
N LEU A 258 11.34 -8.25 -9.04
CA LEU A 258 11.07 -8.33 -10.48
C LEU A 258 10.85 -6.96 -11.16
N VAL A 259 11.54 -5.93 -10.72
CA VAL A 259 11.47 -4.60 -11.36
C VAL A 259 12.40 -4.56 -12.57
N ALA A 260 11.90 -4.02 -13.67
CA ALA A 260 12.71 -3.71 -14.85
C ALA A 260 13.61 -2.50 -14.53
N ILE A 261 14.82 -2.75 -14.03
CA ILE A 261 15.72 -1.72 -13.49
C ILE A 261 16.00 -0.62 -14.51
N LYS A 262 16.22 -0.96 -15.78
CA LYS A 262 16.53 0.01 -16.86
C LYS A 262 15.43 1.06 -17.04
N THR A 263 14.17 0.68 -16.88
CA THR A 263 13.00 1.55 -17.12
C THR A 263 12.37 2.05 -15.83
N MET A 264 13.03 1.85 -14.69
CA MET A 264 12.53 2.27 -13.40
C MET A 264 12.53 3.80 -13.28
N ARG A 265 11.35 4.39 -13.13
CA ARG A 265 11.16 5.86 -13.01
C ARG A 265 10.63 6.30 -11.65
N GLY A 266 10.23 5.36 -10.78
CA GLY A 266 9.62 5.66 -9.49
C GLY A 266 9.98 4.67 -8.40
N THR A 267 9.46 4.93 -7.20
CA THR A 267 9.64 4.08 -6.00
C THR A 267 8.50 3.11 -5.80
N SER A 268 7.38 3.27 -6.50
CA SER A 268 6.17 2.46 -6.30
C SER A 268 6.41 0.95 -6.44
N GLU A 269 7.34 0.55 -7.28
CA GLU A 269 7.69 -0.86 -7.53
C GLU A 269 9.02 -1.28 -6.89
N CYS A 270 9.92 -0.32 -6.60
CA CYS A 270 11.25 -0.57 -6.06
C CYS A 270 11.21 -0.80 -4.55
N HIS A 271 11.77 -1.91 -4.07
CA HIS A 271 11.87 -2.20 -2.63
C HIS A 271 13.04 -1.50 -1.92
N MET A 272 13.73 -0.58 -2.55
CA MET A 272 14.80 0.24 -1.96
C MET A 272 15.92 -0.57 -1.25
N CYS A 273 16.16 -1.81 -1.67
CA CYS A 273 17.13 -2.72 -1.01
C CYS A 273 18.61 -2.42 -1.32
N GLY A 274 18.90 -1.50 -2.23
CA GLY A 274 20.25 -1.04 -2.57
C GLY A 274 21.09 -2.00 -3.42
N ARG A 275 20.61 -3.19 -3.79
CA ARG A 275 21.41 -4.20 -4.52
C ARG A 275 21.91 -3.72 -5.88
N CYS A 276 21.15 -2.84 -6.53
CA CYS A 276 21.48 -2.29 -7.83
C CYS A 276 22.31 -0.99 -7.78
N SER A 277 22.61 -0.44 -6.59
CA SER A 277 23.41 0.76 -6.44
C SER A 277 24.77 0.60 -7.14
N GLY A 278 25.17 1.61 -7.91
CA GLY A 278 26.41 1.59 -8.70
C GLY A 278 26.41 0.65 -9.92
N PHE A 279 25.29 -0.03 -10.22
CA PHE A 279 25.22 -0.92 -11.37
C PHE A 279 25.39 -0.13 -12.67
N ARG A 280 26.36 -0.53 -13.50
CA ARG A 280 26.78 0.12 -14.74
C ARG A 280 27.23 1.59 -14.56
N GLY A 281 27.51 2.03 -13.33
CA GLY A 281 27.72 3.46 -13.04
C GLY A 281 26.47 4.33 -13.24
N ALA A 282 25.32 3.72 -13.51
CA ALA A 282 24.11 4.39 -13.96
C ALA A 282 23.00 4.43 -12.88
N ILE A 283 23.16 3.73 -11.75
CA ILE A 283 22.14 3.68 -10.71
C ILE A 283 22.68 4.27 -9.42
N SER A 284 21.95 5.25 -8.87
CA SER A 284 22.32 5.88 -7.60
C SER A 284 21.07 6.20 -6.76
N LEU A 285 21.23 6.16 -5.44
CA LEU A 285 20.22 6.70 -4.54
C LEU A 285 20.30 8.22 -4.57
N ALA A 286 19.19 8.86 -4.92
CA ALA A 286 19.13 10.29 -5.17
C ALA A 286 17.90 10.95 -4.55
N PRO A 287 17.96 12.25 -4.22
CA PRO A 287 16.81 13.01 -3.81
C PRO A 287 15.90 13.32 -5.00
N ARG A 288 14.59 13.40 -4.74
CA ARG A 288 13.60 13.87 -5.71
C ARG A 288 12.52 14.71 -5.03
N SER A 289 11.75 15.44 -5.82
CA SER A 289 10.53 16.06 -5.30
C SER A 289 9.51 14.97 -4.95
N PRO A 290 8.86 15.05 -3.77
CA PRO A 290 7.81 14.10 -3.39
C PRO A 290 6.58 14.15 -4.31
N ASN A 291 6.44 15.23 -5.10
CA ASN A 291 5.37 15.38 -6.08
C ASN A 291 5.70 14.76 -7.45
N HIS A 292 6.97 14.52 -7.73
CA HIS A 292 7.46 14.15 -9.07
C HIS A 292 6.79 12.88 -9.62
N GLU A 293 6.74 11.80 -8.82
CA GLU A 293 6.16 10.54 -9.32
C GLU A 293 4.67 10.67 -9.61
N ILE A 294 3.95 11.46 -8.81
CA ILE A 294 2.51 11.67 -8.98
C ILE A 294 2.24 12.59 -10.17
N VAL A 295 2.94 13.71 -10.27
CA VAL A 295 2.66 14.74 -11.28
C VAL A 295 3.23 14.35 -12.65
N ASP A 296 4.50 13.90 -12.68
CA ASP A 296 5.24 13.78 -13.93
C ASP A 296 5.29 12.33 -14.47
N VAL A 297 5.19 11.31 -13.58
CA VAL A 297 5.33 9.91 -13.98
C VAL A 297 3.98 9.19 -14.07
N ALA A 298 3.11 9.34 -13.06
CA ALA A 298 1.87 8.56 -12.97
C ALA A 298 0.88 8.84 -14.12
N GLY A 299 0.92 10.06 -14.70
CA GLY A 299 0.07 10.43 -15.85
C GLY A 299 0.46 9.77 -17.17
N THR A 300 1.70 9.24 -17.29
CA THR A 300 2.18 8.65 -18.54
C THR A 300 1.62 7.26 -18.85
N ALA A 301 1.18 6.53 -17.82
CA ALA A 301 0.60 5.19 -17.94
C ALA A 301 -0.53 5.00 -16.94
N PRO A 302 -1.80 5.17 -17.35
CA PRO A 302 -2.94 5.01 -16.46
C PRO A 302 -2.99 3.62 -15.84
N LYS A 303 -3.22 3.57 -14.53
CA LYS A 303 -3.34 2.33 -13.76
C LYS A 303 -4.73 2.28 -13.09
N PRO A 304 -5.77 1.77 -13.75
CA PRO A 304 -7.14 1.80 -13.24
C PRO A 304 -7.30 1.18 -11.85
N TRP A 305 -6.67 0.03 -11.61
CA TRP A 305 -6.74 -0.65 -10.31
C TRP A 305 -6.08 0.13 -9.16
N GLU A 306 -5.09 0.99 -9.43
CA GLU A 306 -4.57 1.91 -8.42
C GLU A 306 -5.62 2.98 -8.06
N SER A 307 -6.37 3.49 -9.04
CA SER A 307 -7.46 4.45 -8.77
C SER A 307 -8.58 3.81 -7.94
N VAL A 308 -8.95 2.57 -8.24
CA VAL A 308 -9.92 1.80 -7.44
C VAL A 308 -9.39 1.60 -6.02
N LEU A 309 -8.12 1.24 -5.85
CA LEU A 309 -7.51 1.08 -4.53
C LEU A 309 -7.52 2.40 -3.73
N ILE A 310 -7.18 3.54 -4.36
CA ILE A 310 -7.15 4.83 -3.67
C ILE A 310 -8.57 5.23 -3.25
N VAL A 311 -9.52 5.22 -4.18
CA VAL A 311 -10.86 5.78 -3.97
C VAL A 311 -11.74 4.84 -3.14
N PHE A 312 -11.90 3.59 -3.57
CA PHE A 312 -12.77 2.62 -2.89
C PHE A 312 -12.05 1.86 -1.77
N GLY A 313 -10.75 1.60 -1.91
CA GLY A 313 -9.95 0.90 -0.88
C GLY A 313 -9.61 1.82 0.29
N LEU A 314 -8.68 2.77 0.05
CA LEU A 314 -8.10 3.59 1.13
C LEU A 314 -9.07 4.65 1.66
N MET A 315 -9.83 5.32 0.78
CA MET A 315 -10.80 6.32 1.23
C MET A 315 -12.13 5.70 1.66
N GLY A 316 -12.57 4.60 1.04
CA GLY A 316 -13.85 3.98 1.30
C GLY A 316 -13.80 2.83 2.32
N ILE A 317 -13.27 1.66 1.93
CA ILE A 317 -13.23 0.44 2.77
C ILE A 317 -12.49 0.69 4.08
N ALA A 318 -11.32 1.35 4.04
CA ALA A 318 -10.58 1.63 5.27
C ALA A 318 -11.37 2.55 6.21
N SER A 319 -12.03 3.61 5.71
CA SER A 319 -12.91 4.43 6.54
C SER A 319 -14.00 3.60 7.20
N GLY A 320 -14.76 2.80 6.44
CA GLY A 320 -15.79 1.93 6.99
C GLY A 320 -15.26 0.95 8.03
N ALA A 321 -14.07 0.37 7.79
CA ALA A 321 -13.42 -0.58 8.67
C ALA A 321 -12.94 0.04 10.01
N PHE A 322 -12.59 1.33 10.04
CA PHE A 322 -12.22 2.01 11.28
C PHE A 322 -13.39 2.67 12.00
N HIS A 323 -14.52 2.87 11.30
CA HIS A 323 -15.66 3.62 11.82
C HIS A 323 -16.73 2.76 12.48
N TRP A 324 -16.94 1.53 12.01
CA TRP A 324 -18.09 0.72 12.34
C TRP A 324 -18.33 0.59 13.85
N SER A 325 -17.28 0.42 14.64
CA SER A 325 -17.37 0.16 16.08
C SER A 325 -17.88 1.36 16.91
N VAL A 326 -17.77 2.58 16.37
CA VAL A 326 -18.20 3.82 17.06
C VAL A 326 -19.30 4.56 16.30
N SER A 327 -19.69 4.09 15.12
CA SER A 327 -20.66 4.75 14.26
C SER A 327 -22.09 4.57 14.74
N PRO A 328 -22.84 5.64 15.02
CA PRO A 328 -24.26 5.54 15.32
C PRO A 328 -25.06 4.98 14.13
N TRP A 329 -24.60 5.17 12.91
CA TRP A 329 -25.26 4.61 11.72
C TRP A 329 -25.15 3.09 11.64
N PHE A 330 -24.03 2.51 12.10
CA PHE A 330 -23.88 1.07 12.20
C PHE A 330 -24.85 0.49 13.22
N ILE A 331 -24.98 1.14 14.39
CA ILE A 331 -25.91 0.73 15.45
C ILE A 331 -27.35 0.78 14.94
N ALA A 332 -27.75 1.88 14.29
CA ALA A 332 -29.08 2.04 13.71
C ALA A 332 -29.36 0.99 12.64
N LEU A 333 -28.42 0.71 11.72
CA LEU A 333 -28.54 -0.34 10.72
C LEU A 333 -28.75 -1.71 11.37
N LYS A 334 -27.93 -2.06 12.37
CA LYS A 334 -28.06 -3.34 13.09
C LYS A 334 -29.41 -3.46 13.77
N GLN A 335 -29.88 -2.41 14.45
CA GLN A 335 -31.17 -2.39 15.14
C GLN A 335 -32.34 -2.52 14.15
N THR A 336 -32.31 -1.81 13.04
CA THR A 336 -33.34 -1.88 12.00
C THR A 336 -33.44 -3.29 11.41
N VAL A 337 -32.30 -3.89 11.04
CA VAL A 337 -32.27 -5.24 10.50
C VAL A 337 -32.70 -6.27 11.55
N ALA A 338 -32.26 -6.11 12.81
CA ALA A 338 -32.67 -6.99 13.89
C ALA A 338 -34.20 -6.94 14.14
N GLY A 339 -34.80 -5.73 14.18
CA GLY A 339 -36.24 -5.55 14.28
C GLY A 339 -37.00 -6.26 13.19
N TRP A 340 -36.56 -6.02 11.92
CA TRP A 340 -37.17 -6.66 10.74
C TRP A 340 -37.09 -8.19 10.82
N LEU A 341 -35.96 -8.76 11.26
CA LEU A 341 -35.80 -10.22 11.43
C LEU A 341 -36.72 -10.78 12.52
N ILE A 342 -36.89 -10.05 13.61
CA ILE A 342 -37.79 -10.44 14.72
C ILE A 342 -39.27 -10.44 14.25
N ASP A 343 -39.68 -9.37 13.55
CA ASP A 343 -41.04 -9.24 13.02
C ASP A 343 -41.39 -10.36 12.05
N HIS A 344 -40.39 -10.85 11.28
CA HIS A 344 -40.56 -11.97 10.36
C HIS A 344 -40.22 -13.34 10.96
N GLN A 345 -40.03 -13.41 12.29
CA GLN A 345 -39.71 -14.63 13.03
C GLN A 345 -38.40 -15.35 12.58
N MET A 346 -37.50 -14.64 11.90
CA MET A 346 -36.22 -15.17 11.46
C MET A 346 -35.16 -15.01 12.54
N MET A 347 -35.18 -15.88 13.54
CA MET A 347 -34.32 -15.76 14.74
C MET A 347 -32.92 -16.33 14.56
N TRP A 348 -32.67 -17.12 13.50
CA TRP A 348 -31.37 -17.81 13.33
C TRP A 348 -30.18 -16.86 13.15
N PRO A 349 -30.26 -15.69 12.45
CA PRO A 349 -29.10 -14.82 12.30
C PRO A 349 -28.71 -14.11 13.60
N LEU A 350 -29.65 -13.95 14.52
CA LEU A 350 -29.43 -13.35 15.84
C LEU A 350 -28.85 -14.35 16.85
N ARG A 351 -29.05 -15.66 16.66
CA ARG A 351 -28.65 -16.71 17.60
C ARG A 351 -27.39 -17.47 17.13
N LEU A 352 -27.18 -17.59 15.82
CA LEU A 352 -26.05 -18.34 15.28
C LEU A 352 -24.75 -17.59 15.53
N GLN A 353 -23.87 -18.22 16.27
CA GLN A 353 -22.52 -17.76 16.56
C GLN A 353 -21.54 -18.62 15.75
N PRO A 354 -20.95 -18.07 14.67
CA PRO A 354 -19.93 -18.78 13.90
C PRO A 354 -18.64 -18.93 14.72
N PRO A 355 -17.80 -19.92 14.42
CA PRO A 355 -16.53 -20.09 15.11
C PRO A 355 -15.60 -18.88 14.93
N TRP A 356 -14.68 -18.68 15.89
CA TRP A 356 -13.79 -17.51 16.01
C TRP A 356 -12.97 -17.19 14.73
N TRP A 357 -12.77 -18.15 13.87
CA TRP A 357 -12.06 -17.95 12.60
C TRP A 357 -12.97 -17.47 11.45
N ILE A 358 -14.28 -17.36 11.67
CA ILE A 358 -15.23 -16.71 10.76
C ILE A 358 -15.65 -15.35 11.30
N LEU A 359 -16.08 -15.31 12.56
CA LEU A 359 -16.46 -14.11 13.29
C LEU A 359 -15.89 -14.15 14.70
N THR A 360 -15.73 -12.98 15.33
CA THR A 360 -15.27 -12.87 16.71
C THR A 360 -16.13 -13.70 17.65
N ASP A 361 -15.52 -14.63 18.39
CA ASP A 361 -16.21 -15.49 19.37
C ASP A 361 -15.32 -15.73 20.60
N TYR A 362 -15.46 -14.86 21.59
CA TYR A 362 -14.74 -14.88 22.87
C TYR A 362 -15.70 -14.69 24.03
N PRO A 363 -16.51 -15.72 24.39
CA PRO A 363 -17.55 -15.62 25.41
C PRO A 363 -17.03 -15.24 26.80
N ALA A 364 -15.81 -15.66 27.15
CA ALA A 364 -15.17 -15.30 28.42
C ALA A 364 -14.93 -13.78 28.58
N LEU A 365 -14.91 -13.03 27.50
CA LEU A 365 -14.74 -11.57 27.48
C LEU A 365 -16.05 -10.84 27.13
N ASN A 366 -17.16 -11.55 26.96
CA ASN A 366 -18.42 -11.02 26.43
C ASN A 366 -18.29 -10.35 25.05
N ASP A 367 -17.36 -10.85 24.22
CA ASP A 367 -17.11 -10.34 22.87
C ASP A 367 -17.41 -11.43 21.85
N GLN A 368 -18.67 -11.46 21.42
CA GLN A 368 -19.20 -12.43 20.47
C GLN A 368 -19.99 -11.72 19.39
N MET A 369 -19.71 -12.07 18.14
CA MET A 369 -20.47 -11.62 16.99
C MET A 369 -21.40 -12.72 16.49
N THR A 370 -22.66 -12.35 16.27
CA THR A 370 -23.63 -13.20 15.60
C THR A 370 -23.51 -13.08 14.08
N PHE A 371 -24.24 -13.93 13.35
CA PHE A 371 -24.29 -13.83 11.89
C PHE A 371 -24.86 -12.49 11.42
N LEU A 372 -25.80 -11.90 12.18
CA LEU A 372 -26.29 -10.55 11.94
C LEU A 372 -25.18 -9.51 12.05
N ASP A 373 -24.29 -9.61 13.04
CA ASP A 373 -23.17 -8.68 13.21
C ASP A 373 -22.22 -8.72 12.02
N GLY A 374 -21.87 -9.91 11.55
CA GLY A 374 -21.04 -10.09 10.37
C GLY A 374 -21.68 -9.53 9.10
N ALA A 375 -22.95 -9.81 8.87
CA ALA A 375 -23.69 -9.33 7.69
C ALA A 375 -23.84 -7.80 7.69
N THR A 376 -24.19 -7.21 8.83
CA THR A 376 -24.32 -5.75 8.96
C THR A 376 -22.98 -5.05 8.87
N LEU A 377 -21.89 -5.66 9.36
CA LEU A 377 -20.52 -5.17 9.20
C LEU A 377 -20.12 -5.09 7.73
N LEU A 378 -20.34 -6.17 6.96
CA LEU A 378 -20.09 -6.20 5.52
C LEU A 378 -20.90 -5.13 4.79
N ALA A 379 -22.21 -5.04 5.09
CA ALA A 379 -23.10 -4.05 4.50
C ALA A 379 -22.66 -2.63 4.82
N TYR A 380 -22.26 -2.35 6.06
CA TYR A 380 -21.80 -1.03 6.50
C TYR A 380 -20.49 -0.61 5.81
N ILE A 381 -19.49 -1.50 5.79
CA ILE A 381 -18.21 -1.20 5.11
C ILE A 381 -18.44 -0.99 3.61
N GLY A 382 -19.26 -1.84 2.97
CA GLY A 382 -19.62 -1.71 1.56
C GLY A 382 -20.37 -0.42 1.26
N ALA A 383 -21.38 -0.08 2.06
CA ALA A 383 -22.13 1.17 1.97
C ALA A 383 -21.23 2.41 2.15
N THR A 384 -20.34 2.39 3.13
CA THR A 384 -19.37 3.48 3.35
C THR A 384 -18.42 3.62 2.16
N ALA A 385 -17.94 2.51 1.61
CA ALA A 385 -17.08 2.51 0.44
C ALA A 385 -17.77 3.14 -0.78
N LEU A 386 -19.06 2.86 -0.98
CA LEU A 386 -19.85 3.47 -2.04
C LEU A 386 -20.19 4.94 -1.74
N ALA A 387 -20.59 5.25 -0.51
CA ALA A 387 -20.97 6.61 -0.10
C ALA A 387 -19.80 7.62 -0.23
N ILE A 388 -18.56 7.17 -0.04
CA ILE A 388 -17.36 7.98 -0.27
C ILE A 388 -16.88 7.83 -1.71
N GLY A 389 -16.77 6.61 -2.22
CA GLY A 389 -16.13 6.32 -3.50
C GLY A 389 -16.88 6.88 -4.71
N VAL A 390 -18.23 6.83 -4.69
CA VAL A 390 -19.04 7.32 -5.82
C VAL A 390 -18.94 8.85 -5.96
N PRO A 391 -19.18 9.67 -4.91
CA PRO A 391 -19.03 11.12 -5.02
C PRO A 391 -17.60 11.56 -5.34
N VAL A 392 -16.58 10.90 -4.75
CA VAL A 392 -15.17 11.17 -5.07
C VAL A 392 -14.90 10.88 -6.55
N SER A 393 -15.37 9.72 -7.06
CA SER A 393 -15.23 9.38 -8.48
C SER A 393 -15.93 10.38 -9.39
N PHE A 394 -17.09 10.88 -8.99
CA PHE A 394 -17.81 11.93 -9.73
C PHE A 394 -17.01 13.25 -9.77
N CYS A 395 -16.43 13.68 -8.65
CA CYS A 395 -15.55 14.84 -8.61
C CYS A 395 -14.32 14.68 -9.52
N LEU A 396 -13.67 13.50 -9.50
CA LEU A 396 -12.56 13.20 -10.38
C LEU A 396 -12.96 13.23 -11.86
N TRP A 397 -14.14 12.71 -12.17
CA TRP A 397 -14.67 12.72 -13.53
C TRP A 397 -14.98 14.15 -14.00
N LEU A 398 -15.59 15.00 -13.14
CA LEU A 398 -15.84 16.40 -13.44
C LEU A 398 -14.52 17.16 -13.72
N ALA A 399 -13.52 16.97 -12.86
CA ALA A 399 -12.18 17.55 -13.05
C ALA A 399 -11.57 17.15 -14.38
N ALA A 400 -11.63 15.85 -14.71
CA ALA A 400 -11.07 15.31 -15.95
C ALA A 400 -11.85 15.79 -17.20
N ARG A 401 -13.19 15.83 -17.13
CA ARG A 401 -14.07 16.23 -18.23
C ARG A 401 -13.93 17.72 -18.56
N GLY A 402 -13.80 18.56 -17.53
CA GLY A 402 -13.60 20.02 -17.69
C GLY A 402 -12.32 20.42 -18.43
N LEU A 403 -11.34 19.50 -18.52
CA LEU A 403 -10.06 19.74 -19.18
C LEU A 403 -9.98 19.20 -20.62
N GLY A 404 -11.03 18.57 -21.16
CA GLY A 404 -11.08 18.15 -22.56
C GLY A 404 -11.75 16.81 -22.83
N PRO A 405 -11.77 16.36 -24.11
CA PRO A 405 -12.65 15.29 -24.58
C PRO A 405 -12.26 13.87 -24.10
N SER A 406 -11.02 13.64 -23.65
CA SER A 406 -10.55 12.31 -23.22
C SER A 406 -10.40 12.25 -21.69
N PRO A 407 -11.49 12.03 -20.92
CA PRO A 407 -11.46 12.09 -19.46
C PRO A 407 -10.76 10.88 -18.80
N GLY A 408 -10.77 9.69 -19.42
CA GLY A 408 -10.31 8.45 -18.81
C GLY A 408 -8.86 8.48 -18.28
N PRO A 409 -7.84 8.76 -19.08
CA PRO A 409 -6.46 8.86 -18.58
C PRO A 409 -6.29 9.93 -17.52
N ARG A 410 -6.95 11.09 -17.68
CA ARG A 410 -6.91 12.20 -16.72
C ARG A 410 -7.58 11.86 -15.40
N PHE A 411 -8.70 11.11 -15.43
CA PHE A 411 -9.36 10.59 -14.23
C PHE A 411 -8.38 9.79 -13.37
N HIS A 412 -7.67 8.84 -13.98
CA HIS A 412 -6.69 8.04 -13.26
C HIS A 412 -5.49 8.85 -12.77
N HIS A 413 -5.09 9.89 -13.50
CA HIS A 413 -4.05 10.79 -13.06
C HIS A 413 -4.50 11.64 -11.86
N PHE A 414 -5.71 12.22 -11.89
CA PHE A 414 -6.28 12.95 -10.75
C PHE A 414 -6.49 12.06 -9.53
N ALA A 415 -6.86 10.79 -9.70
CA ALA A 415 -6.97 9.86 -8.58
C ALA A 415 -5.65 9.76 -7.78
N GLN A 416 -4.49 9.88 -8.45
CA GLN A 416 -3.19 9.88 -7.79
C GLN A 416 -2.98 11.11 -6.87
N SER A 417 -3.63 12.25 -7.15
CA SER A 417 -3.53 13.43 -6.28
C SER A 417 -4.14 13.21 -4.90
N LEU A 418 -5.07 12.25 -4.74
CA LEU A 418 -5.71 11.91 -3.48
C LEU A 418 -4.85 11.07 -2.52
N ILE A 419 -3.66 10.62 -2.97
CA ILE A 419 -2.77 9.77 -2.16
C ILE A 419 -2.45 10.38 -0.78
N PRO A 420 -2.11 11.67 -0.66
CA PRO A 420 -1.81 12.24 0.66
C PRO A 420 -2.97 12.14 1.64
N VAL A 421 -4.18 12.54 1.25
CA VAL A 421 -5.34 12.49 2.15
C VAL A 421 -5.79 11.07 2.45
N ALA A 422 -5.77 10.16 1.47
CA ALA A 422 -6.11 8.75 1.64
C ALA A 422 -5.11 8.05 2.57
N GLY A 423 -3.81 8.25 2.34
CA GLY A 423 -2.75 7.68 3.17
C GLY A 423 -2.72 8.22 4.60
N CYS A 424 -2.94 9.55 4.75
CA CYS A 424 -3.05 10.17 6.06
C CYS A 424 -4.23 9.59 6.85
N GLY A 425 -5.39 9.42 6.25
CA GLY A 425 -6.55 8.83 6.90
C GLY A 425 -6.27 7.43 7.45
N VAL A 426 -5.72 6.53 6.63
CA VAL A 426 -5.35 5.17 7.08
C VAL A 426 -4.29 5.21 8.19
N PHE A 427 -3.30 6.10 8.10
CA PHE A 427 -2.30 6.29 9.16
C PHE A 427 -2.94 6.75 10.47
N LEU A 428 -3.87 7.72 10.41
CA LEU A 428 -4.58 8.20 11.60
C LEU A 428 -5.46 7.10 12.21
N GLY A 429 -6.15 6.30 11.38
CA GLY A 429 -6.95 5.16 11.82
C GLY A 429 -6.12 4.13 12.57
N LEU A 430 -4.99 3.70 12.01
CA LEU A 430 -4.08 2.75 12.68
C LEU A 430 -3.45 3.36 13.94
N SER A 431 -3.04 4.62 13.92
CA SER A 431 -2.48 5.31 15.09
C SER A 431 -3.49 5.49 16.23
N ALA A 432 -4.80 5.35 15.96
CA ALA A 432 -5.81 5.39 17.01
C ALA A 432 -5.63 4.25 18.00
N ILE A 433 -5.24 3.04 17.53
CA ILE A 433 -4.93 1.90 18.39
C ILE A 433 -3.76 2.24 19.33
N THR A 434 -2.69 2.83 18.79
CA THR A 434 -1.54 3.29 19.59
C THR A 434 -1.98 4.24 20.71
N VAL A 435 -2.77 5.25 20.33
CA VAL A 435 -3.25 6.27 21.27
C VAL A 435 -4.14 5.65 22.35
N THR A 436 -5.04 4.73 21.98
CA THR A 436 -5.93 4.04 22.93
C THR A 436 -5.11 3.21 23.91
N MET A 437 -4.19 2.39 23.44
CA MET A 437 -3.34 1.55 24.29
C MET A 437 -2.45 2.38 25.24
N LEU A 438 -1.89 3.49 24.77
CA LEU A 438 -1.10 4.38 25.62
C LEU A 438 -1.95 5.13 26.66
N ARG A 439 -3.20 5.46 26.33
CA ARG A 439 -4.14 6.05 27.30
C ARG A 439 -4.53 5.07 28.41
N THR A 440 -4.71 3.77 28.08
CA THR A 440 -4.96 2.75 29.10
C THR A 440 -3.79 2.55 30.05
N GLU A 441 -2.55 2.86 29.63
CA GLU A 441 -1.36 2.91 30.47
C GLU A 441 -1.23 4.23 31.28
N GLY A 442 -2.23 5.12 31.25
CA GLY A 442 -2.25 6.36 32.01
C GLY A 442 -1.52 7.54 31.38
N LEU A 443 -1.08 7.44 30.11
CA LEU A 443 -0.38 8.54 29.45
C LEU A 443 -1.36 9.63 29.00
N GLY A 444 -1.12 10.88 29.46
CA GLY A 444 -1.86 12.06 29.05
C GLY A 444 -1.47 12.51 27.63
N LEU A 445 -2.35 12.30 26.66
CA LEU A 445 -2.09 12.57 25.22
C LEU A 445 -2.96 13.72 24.71
N GLY A 446 -3.03 14.85 25.41
CA GLY A 446 -3.89 15.99 25.05
C GLY A 446 -3.53 16.66 23.71
N PHE A 447 -2.29 16.55 23.26
CA PHE A 447 -1.83 17.13 21.99
C PHE A 447 -2.28 16.34 20.74
N ILE A 448 -2.83 15.13 20.89
CA ILE A 448 -3.16 14.25 19.76
C ILE A 448 -4.27 14.87 18.86
N GLY A 449 -5.28 15.53 19.45
CA GLY A 449 -6.34 16.17 18.68
C GLY A 449 -5.80 17.22 17.69
N PRO A 450 -5.06 18.25 18.17
CA PRO A 450 -4.40 19.21 17.29
C PRO A 450 -3.44 18.60 16.28
N LEU A 451 -2.67 17.58 16.66
CA LEU A 451 -1.76 16.88 15.77
C LEU A 451 -2.51 16.18 14.62
N ARG A 452 -3.60 15.45 14.92
CA ARG A 452 -4.46 14.82 13.90
C ARG A 452 -5.05 15.85 12.93
N ALA A 453 -5.53 16.98 13.46
CA ALA A 453 -6.09 18.07 12.65
C ALA A 453 -5.03 18.66 11.70
N SER A 454 -3.81 18.91 12.20
CA SER A 454 -2.70 19.43 11.40
C SER A 454 -2.27 18.45 10.30
N LEU A 455 -2.18 17.16 10.60
CA LEU A 455 -1.81 16.14 9.62
C LEU A 455 -2.90 16.00 8.53
N LEU A 456 -4.17 15.95 8.91
CA LEU A 456 -5.27 15.80 7.98
C LEU A 456 -5.42 17.05 7.09
N GLY A 457 -5.33 18.26 7.69
CA GLY A 457 -5.36 19.52 6.97
C GLY A 457 -4.17 19.68 6.01
N GLY A 458 -2.97 19.33 6.47
CA GLY A 458 -1.77 19.32 5.63
C GLY A 458 -1.85 18.34 4.45
N ALA A 459 -2.39 17.15 4.68
CA ALA A 459 -2.60 16.15 3.64
C ALA A 459 -3.66 16.60 2.61
N ALA A 460 -4.76 17.21 3.06
CA ALA A 460 -5.79 17.78 2.19
C ALA A 460 -5.21 18.92 1.34
N LEU A 461 -4.46 19.84 1.94
CA LEU A 461 -3.78 20.90 1.21
C LEU A 461 -2.79 20.35 0.18
N TRP A 462 -2.00 19.36 0.54
CA TRP A 462 -1.06 18.71 -0.39
C TRP A 462 -1.79 18.06 -1.57
N THR A 463 -2.92 17.40 -1.32
CA THR A 463 -3.81 16.86 -2.36
C THR A 463 -4.27 17.94 -3.34
N ILE A 464 -4.70 19.10 -2.84
CA ILE A 464 -5.14 20.25 -3.66
C ILE A 464 -3.97 20.79 -4.51
N VAL A 465 -2.78 20.93 -3.92
CA VAL A 465 -1.57 21.36 -4.64
C VAL A 465 -1.21 20.38 -5.76
N LEU A 466 -1.31 19.08 -5.53
CA LEU A 466 -1.08 18.06 -6.56
C LEU A 466 -2.14 18.15 -7.67
N GLY A 467 -3.42 18.31 -7.33
CA GLY A 467 -4.49 18.54 -8.28
C GLY A 467 -4.26 19.76 -9.16
N TRP A 468 -3.83 20.87 -8.54
CA TRP A 468 -3.47 22.11 -9.25
C TRP A 468 -2.32 21.91 -10.23
N ARG A 469 -1.27 21.17 -9.85
CA ARG A 469 -0.13 20.89 -10.70
C ARG A 469 -0.53 19.99 -11.89
N ILE A 470 -1.30 18.91 -11.62
CA ILE A 470 -1.80 18.02 -12.67
C ILE A 470 -2.71 18.77 -13.65
N ALA A 471 -3.62 19.62 -13.17
CA ALA A 471 -4.48 20.43 -14.03
C ALA A 471 -3.65 21.38 -14.91
N GLY A 472 -2.56 21.95 -14.38
CA GLY A 472 -1.65 22.79 -15.11
C GLY A 472 -0.91 22.11 -16.27
N LEU A 473 -0.71 20.79 -16.21
CA LEU A 473 -0.16 20.02 -17.35
C LEU A 473 -1.15 19.88 -18.51
N ALA A 474 -2.45 19.95 -18.22
CA ALA A 474 -3.51 19.70 -19.18
C ALA A 474 -4.05 20.99 -19.83
N THR A 475 -3.95 22.15 -19.16
CA THR A 475 -4.50 23.42 -19.64
C THR A 475 -3.72 24.64 -19.16
N ALA A 476 -3.59 25.63 -20.04
CA ALA A 476 -3.11 26.96 -19.69
C ALA A 476 -4.23 27.89 -19.17
N SER A 477 -5.52 27.53 -19.39
CA SER A 477 -6.65 28.34 -18.94
C SER A 477 -6.78 28.32 -17.41
N LEU A 478 -6.64 29.48 -16.77
CA LEU A 478 -6.74 29.62 -15.32
C LEU A 478 -8.11 29.17 -14.81
N LEU A 479 -9.19 29.55 -15.50
CA LEU A 479 -10.56 29.20 -15.10
C LEU A 479 -10.78 27.67 -15.07
N ARG A 480 -10.36 26.97 -16.13
CA ARG A 480 -10.46 25.49 -16.20
C ARG A 480 -9.60 24.81 -15.13
N ARG A 481 -8.42 25.35 -14.89
CA ARG A 481 -7.50 24.87 -13.86
C ARG A 481 -8.10 25.06 -12.47
N CYS A 482 -8.68 26.21 -12.17
CA CYS A 482 -9.39 26.47 -10.91
C CYS A 482 -10.59 25.54 -10.74
N ALA A 483 -11.43 25.37 -11.77
CA ALA A 483 -12.58 24.48 -11.71
C ALA A 483 -12.19 23.01 -11.45
N ALA A 484 -11.17 22.49 -12.14
CA ALA A 484 -10.67 21.15 -11.91
C ALA A 484 -10.10 20.99 -10.48
N THR A 485 -9.33 21.98 -10.01
CA THR A 485 -8.76 21.96 -8.66
C THR A 485 -9.84 22.05 -7.58
N LEU A 486 -10.89 22.82 -7.79
CA LEU A 486 -12.04 22.90 -6.87
C LEU A 486 -12.72 21.51 -6.76
N SER A 487 -12.93 20.82 -7.88
CA SER A 487 -13.48 19.45 -7.86
C SER A 487 -12.58 18.50 -7.06
N ILE A 488 -11.25 18.61 -7.19
CA ILE A 488 -10.30 17.79 -6.39
C ILE A 488 -10.35 18.19 -4.91
N ALA A 489 -10.51 19.49 -4.60
CA ALA A 489 -10.65 19.95 -3.22
C ALA A 489 -11.91 19.36 -2.57
N VAL A 490 -13.05 19.34 -3.29
CA VAL A 490 -14.28 18.69 -2.82
C VAL A 490 -14.05 17.19 -2.58
N ALA A 491 -13.39 16.48 -3.51
CA ALA A 491 -13.04 15.07 -3.34
C ALA A 491 -12.17 14.83 -2.10
N ALA A 492 -11.17 15.70 -1.86
CA ALA A 492 -10.32 15.62 -0.67
C ALA A 492 -11.12 15.88 0.63
N MET A 493 -12.04 16.84 0.60
CA MET A 493 -12.90 17.15 1.75
C MET A 493 -13.88 16.02 2.07
N ILE A 494 -14.44 15.32 1.07
CA ILE A 494 -15.28 14.12 1.30
C ILE A 494 -14.47 13.07 2.06
N GLY A 495 -13.24 12.79 1.64
CA GLY A 495 -12.37 11.83 2.34
C GLY A 495 -11.98 12.32 3.74
N ALA A 496 -11.62 13.58 3.92
CA ALA A 496 -11.26 14.15 5.20
C ALA A 496 -12.46 14.18 6.18
N ALA A 497 -13.68 14.47 5.69
CA ALA A 497 -14.89 14.51 6.49
C ALA A 497 -15.18 13.19 7.21
N SER A 498 -14.89 12.05 6.57
CA SER A 498 -15.05 10.72 7.20
C SER A 498 -14.19 10.61 8.47
N TRP A 499 -12.94 11.07 8.43
CA TRP A 499 -12.02 11.03 9.58
C TRP A 499 -12.35 12.11 10.63
N ILE A 500 -12.90 13.26 10.21
CA ILE A 500 -13.42 14.28 11.13
C ILE A 500 -14.59 13.70 11.93
N MET A 501 -15.51 12.97 11.27
CA MET A 501 -16.60 12.27 11.95
C MET A 501 -16.07 11.32 13.04
N LEU A 502 -15.07 10.50 12.72
CA LEU A 502 -14.49 9.54 13.64
C LEU A 502 -13.84 10.20 14.87
N PHE A 503 -13.05 11.24 14.65
CA PHE A 503 -12.18 11.78 15.71
C PHE A 503 -12.74 12.95 16.48
N TRP A 504 -13.83 13.58 16.03
CA TRP A 504 -14.37 14.80 16.68
C TRP A 504 -15.88 14.82 16.80
N VAL A 505 -16.62 13.99 16.03
CA VAL A 505 -18.10 14.02 16.08
C VAL A 505 -18.66 12.85 16.84
N TRP A 506 -18.10 11.64 16.70
CA TRP A 506 -18.60 10.41 17.31
C TRP A 506 -17.86 10.00 18.59
N GLN A 507 -17.10 10.90 19.18
CA GLN A 507 -16.39 10.65 20.46
C GLN A 507 -17.31 10.79 21.66
#